data_ac176ec8bdc6e61d38f6e7b2a67ae57e
#
_entry.id   ac176ec8bdc6e61d38f6e7b2a67ae57e
#
_cell.length_a   1.000
_cell.length_b   1.000
_cell.length_c   1.000
_cell.angle_alpha   90.00
_cell.angle_beta   90.00
_cell.angle_gamma   90.00
#
_symmetry.space_group_name_H-M   'P 1'
#
loop_
_entity.id
_entity.type
_entity.pdbx_description
1 polymer ?
#
loop_
_entity_poly.entity_id
_entity_poly.type
_entity_poly.pdbx_seq_one_letter_code
_entity_poly.pdbx_strand_id
1 'polypeptide(L)'
;MPTSNVVAGFNLGPGDAPPAAASVGRPAATGTPAQAATVATPAALPPDTVLAPRAIDARVAYQLVSMMRDVVQRGTGVAAKVLGREDVAGKTGSTNDHRDAWFSGFGGPYVTTVWVGRDDFQSLGYREYGGKAALPIWIEYMRVALKDQPIATNIPPDGMVKVAVGAGGQLLPTSTAGGITEYVKTEDLERMQNEVDYGPQQQSQDEEAFDIF
;
A
#
# COMPACT_ATOMS: atom_id res chain seq x y z
N MET A 1 -28.54 9.49 2.57
CA MET A 1 -27.69 10.67 2.25
C MET A 1 -26.69 10.19 1.23
N PRO A 2 -26.64 10.72 0.00
CA PRO A 2 -25.67 10.28 -1.01
C PRO A 2 -24.28 10.81 -0.63
N THR A 3 -23.29 9.93 -0.70
CA THR A 3 -21.88 10.24 -0.52
C THR A 3 -21.38 11.05 -1.70
N SER A 4 -20.99 12.31 -1.46
CA SER A 4 -20.41 13.18 -2.47
C SER A 4 -19.01 12.71 -2.84
N ASN A 5 -18.80 12.33 -4.10
CA ASN A 5 -17.48 12.20 -4.68
C ASN A 5 -16.93 13.62 -4.93
N VAL A 6 -16.00 14.07 -4.12
CA VAL A 6 -15.28 15.32 -4.35
C VAL A 6 -14.11 15.05 -5.28
N VAL A 7 -14.22 15.46 -6.53
CA VAL A 7 -13.08 15.55 -7.45
C VAL A 7 -12.49 16.95 -7.27
N ALA A 8 -11.37 17.06 -6.55
CA ALA A 8 -10.62 18.30 -6.47
C ALA A 8 -9.65 18.39 -7.64
N GLY A 9 -10.00 19.21 -8.65
CA GLY A 9 -9.10 19.58 -9.72
C GLY A 9 -8.34 20.87 -9.37
N PHE A 10 -7.02 20.82 -9.29
CA PHE A 10 -6.17 22.01 -9.21
C PHE A 10 -5.59 22.31 -10.59
N ASN A 11 -5.88 23.51 -11.10
CA ASN A 11 -5.29 24.04 -12.31
C ASN A 11 -4.06 24.88 -11.93
N LEU A 12 -2.87 24.38 -12.20
CA LEU A 12 -1.61 25.11 -11.98
C LEU A 12 -1.31 25.95 -13.22
N GLY A 13 -1.51 27.25 -13.11
CA GLY A 13 -1.04 28.22 -14.08
C GLY A 13 0.50 28.26 -14.15
N PRO A 14 1.10 28.77 -15.26
CA PRO A 14 2.54 28.80 -15.44
C PRO A 14 3.20 29.88 -14.54
N GLY A 15 4.00 29.45 -13.60
CA GLY A 15 4.97 30.29 -12.89
C GLY A 15 4.73 30.42 -11.41
N ASP A 16 5.36 29.54 -10.63
CA ASP A 16 5.97 29.90 -9.33
C ASP A 16 6.86 28.73 -8.88
N ALA A 17 8.17 29.00 -8.83
CA ALA A 17 9.16 28.08 -8.27
C ALA A 17 9.12 28.13 -6.73
N PRO A 18 9.27 27.00 -6.03
CA PRO A 18 9.27 26.99 -4.57
C PRO A 18 10.55 27.62 -4.01
N PRO A 19 10.48 28.35 -2.88
CA PRO A 19 11.65 28.91 -2.23
C PRO A 19 12.52 27.83 -1.59
N ALA A 20 13.84 28.07 -1.60
CA ALA A 20 14.87 27.20 -1.06
C ALA A 20 14.66 26.92 0.44
N ALA A 21 14.87 25.66 0.84
CA ALA A 21 14.76 25.19 2.20
C ALA A 21 15.82 25.84 3.12
N ALA A 22 15.36 26.51 4.17
CA ALA A 22 16.18 26.98 5.30
C ALA A 22 16.44 25.81 6.25
N SER A 23 17.72 25.59 6.58
CA SER A 23 18.17 24.63 7.56
C SER A 23 17.76 25.05 8.97
N VAL A 24 16.89 24.29 9.64
CA VAL A 24 16.55 24.48 11.06
C VAL A 24 17.20 23.38 11.88
N GLY A 25 17.97 23.81 12.89
CA GLY A 25 18.72 22.97 13.80
C GLY A 25 17.85 22.00 14.61
N ARG A 26 18.44 20.86 14.89
CA ARG A 26 17.89 19.72 15.64
C ARG A 26 17.89 20.00 17.15
N PRO A 27 16.75 19.97 17.86
CA PRO A 27 16.73 19.88 19.31
C PRO A 27 16.86 18.43 19.78
N ALA A 28 17.57 18.25 20.92
CA ALA A 28 17.85 16.97 21.53
C ALA A 28 16.58 16.27 22.06
N ALA A 29 16.53 14.95 21.87
CA ALA A 29 15.46 14.10 22.35
C ALA A 29 15.55 13.90 23.86
N THR A 30 14.56 14.37 24.62
CA THR A 30 14.23 13.89 25.96
C THR A 30 13.14 12.83 25.82
N GLY A 31 13.48 11.58 26.15
CA GLY A 31 12.58 10.45 26.06
C GLY A 31 11.40 10.55 27.03
N THR A 32 10.20 10.50 26.47
CA THR A 32 8.97 10.21 27.21
C THR A 32 8.63 8.73 26.94
N PRO A 33 8.23 7.94 27.95
CA PRO A 33 7.93 6.53 27.76
C PRO A 33 6.72 6.36 26.84
N ALA A 34 6.86 5.43 25.88
CA ALA A 34 5.81 5.06 24.95
C ALA A 34 4.56 4.58 25.72
N GLN A 35 3.48 5.32 25.61
CA GLN A 35 2.15 4.83 26.01
C GLN A 35 1.78 3.66 25.11
N ALA A 36 1.50 2.51 25.73
CA ALA A 36 0.96 1.35 25.02
C ALA A 36 -0.34 1.77 24.31
N ALA A 37 -0.33 1.65 22.99
CA ALA A 37 -1.50 1.90 22.19
C ALA A 37 -2.61 0.91 22.61
N THR A 38 -3.65 1.43 23.21
CA THR A 38 -4.87 0.67 23.49
C THR A 38 -5.47 0.28 22.13
N VAL A 39 -5.49 -1.01 21.83
CA VAL A 39 -6.16 -1.55 20.65
C VAL A 39 -7.65 -1.20 20.81
N ALA A 40 -8.11 -0.23 20.04
CA ALA A 40 -9.52 0.13 20.01
C ALA A 40 -10.27 -1.06 19.40
N THR A 41 -11.09 -1.73 20.21
CA THR A 41 -12.07 -2.71 19.72
C THR A 41 -12.95 -1.99 18.68
N PRO A 42 -13.12 -2.53 17.46
CA PRO A 42 -14.00 -1.91 16.48
C PRO A 42 -15.37 -1.70 17.11
N ALA A 43 -15.89 -0.47 17.05
CA ALA A 43 -17.22 -0.17 17.54
C ALA A 43 -18.23 -1.10 16.87
N ALA A 44 -19.06 -1.76 17.66
CA ALA A 44 -20.11 -2.61 17.13
C ALA A 44 -21.02 -1.76 16.22
N LEU A 45 -21.26 -2.26 15.02
CA LEU A 45 -22.15 -1.60 14.08
C LEU A 45 -23.58 -1.52 14.67
N PRO A 46 -24.35 -0.46 14.38
CA PRO A 46 -25.75 -0.40 14.78
C PRO A 46 -26.50 -1.67 14.34
N PRO A 47 -27.44 -2.17 15.15
CA PRO A 47 -28.11 -3.47 14.90
C PRO A 47 -28.85 -3.55 13.56
N ASP A 48 -29.26 -2.39 12.99
CA ASP A 48 -29.98 -2.31 11.72
C ASP A 48 -29.05 -1.98 10.52
N THR A 49 -27.74 -2.13 10.67
CA THR A 49 -26.81 -1.85 9.60
C THR A 49 -26.90 -2.92 8.51
N VAL A 50 -27.38 -2.54 7.33
CA VAL A 50 -27.36 -3.41 6.14
C VAL A 50 -25.94 -3.43 5.58
N LEU A 51 -25.27 -4.55 5.71
CA LEU A 51 -23.95 -4.75 5.12
C LEU A 51 -24.08 -5.22 3.68
N ALA A 52 -23.21 -4.71 2.81
CA ALA A 52 -23.05 -5.28 1.48
C ALA A 52 -22.63 -6.76 1.59
N PRO A 53 -23.07 -7.62 0.65
CA PRO A 53 -22.61 -9.00 0.62
C PRO A 53 -21.09 -9.06 0.46
N ARG A 54 -20.46 -10.05 1.08
CA ARG A 54 -19.03 -10.26 0.97
C ARG A 54 -18.65 -10.62 -0.48
N ALA A 55 -17.82 -9.83 -1.11
CA ALA A 55 -17.39 -10.03 -2.48
C ALA A 55 -16.21 -11.00 -2.61
N ILE A 56 -15.30 -11.02 -1.62
CA ILE A 56 -14.11 -11.88 -1.60
C ILE A 56 -13.90 -12.48 -0.21
N ASP A 57 -13.15 -13.58 -0.13
CA ASP A 57 -12.71 -14.17 1.14
C ASP A 57 -11.90 -13.17 1.96
N ALA A 58 -12.15 -13.10 3.29
CA ALA A 58 -11.46 -12.17 4.18
C ALA A 58 -9.93 -12.39 4.21
N ARG A 59 -9.48 -13.63 4.05
CA ARG A 59 -8.06 -14.00 4.05
C ARG A 59 -7.37 -13.51 2.77
N VAL A 60 -8.08 -13.55 1.62
CA VAL A 60 -7.58 -12.97 0.36
C VAL A 60 -7.50 -11.45 0.48
N ALA A 61 -8.53 -10.80 1.03
CA ALA A 61 -8.50 -9.36 1.28
C ALA A 61 -7.33 -8.97 2.20
N TYR A 62 -7.08 -9.75 3.25
CA TYR A 62 -5.97 -9.53 4.16
C TYR A 62 -4.61 -9.60 3.43
N GLN A 63 -4.40 -10.62 2.59
CA GLN A 63 -3.17 -10.77 1.81
C GLN A 63 -2.98 -9.61 0.82
N LEU A 64 -4.04 -9.16 0.13
CA LEU A 64 -3.98 -8.00 -0.74
C LEU A 64 -3.60 -6.73 0.03
N VAL A 65 -4.16 -6.51 1.21
CA VAL A 65 -3.80 -5.38 2.09
C VAL A 65 -2.33 -5.47 2.50
N SER A 66 -1.82 -6.67 2.85
CA SER A 66 -0.39 -6.88 3.16
C SER A 66 0.50 -6.47 1.99
N MET A 67 0.20 -6.96 0.77
CA MET A 67 0.94 -6.57 -0.44
C MET A 67 0.90 -5.07 -0.72
N MET A 68 -0.25 -4.41 -0.53
CA MET A 68 -0.39 -2.97 -0.72
C MET A 68 0.36 -2.16 0.35
N ARG A 69 0.48 -2.69 1.57
CA ARG A 69 1.35 -2.12 2.61
C ARG A 69 2.82 -2.21 2.22
N ASP A 70 3.23 -3.31 1.63
CA ASP A 70 4.59 -3.50 1.15
C ASP A 70 4.99 -2.51 0.05
N VAL A 71 4.07 -2.10 -0.80
CA VAL A 71 4.30 -1.01 -1.75
C VAL A 71 4.73 0.27 -1.03
N VAL A 72 4.15 0.55 0.15
CA VAL A 72 4.53 1.70 0.99
C VAL A 72 5.79 1.41 1.80
N GLN A 73 5.97 0.21 2.31
CA GLN A 73 7.11 -0.10 3.17
C GLN A 73 8.43 -0.21 2.40
N ARG A 74 8.42 -0.80 1.21
CA ARG A 74 9.61 -1.15 0.43
C ARG A 74 9.48 -1.04 -1.09
N GLY A 75 8.32 -0.58 -1.58
CA GLY A 75 8.03 -0.50 -3.02
C GLY A 75 7.95 0.94 -3.54
N THR A 76 7.19 1.10 -4.62
CA THR A 76 7.05 2.36 -5.35
C THR A 76 6.32 3.47 -4.59
N GLY A 77 5.67 3.14 -3.47
CA GLY A 77 4.95 4.07 -2.59
C GLY A 77 5.73 4.51 -1.35
N VAL A 78 7.04 4.22 -1.26
CA VAL A 78 7.86 4.42 -0.06
C VAL A 78 7.83 5.84 0.50
N ALA A 79 7.59 6.85 -0.33
CA ALA A 79 7.46 8.24 0.11
C ALA A 79 6.28 8.45 1.09
N ALA A 80 5.23 7.61 1.04
CA ALA A 80 4.10 7.68 1.96
C ALA A 80 4.45 7.35 3.41
N LYS A 81 5.63 6.75 3.68
CA LYS A 81 6.14 6.52 5.05
C LYS A 81 6.29 7.82 5.86
N VAL A 82 6.37 8.96 5.21
CA VAL A 82 6.43 10.27 5.89
C VAL A 82 5.18 10.55 6.72
N LEU A 83 4.07 9.87 6.48
CA LEU A 83 2.86 9.96 7.29
C LEU A 83 3.00 9.30 8.67
N GLY A 84 4.05 8.49 8.90
CA GLY A 84 4.33 7.85 10.19
C GLY A 84 3.26 6.86 10.65
N ARG A 85 2.53 6.23 9.72
CA ARG A 85 1.41 5.34 10.00
C ARG A 85 1.63 3.96 9.38
N GLU A 86 1.30 2.91 10.13
CA GLU A 86 1.44 1.52 9.71
C GLU A 86 0.23 1.01 8.90
N ASP A 87 -0.91 1.70 8.99
CA ASP A 87 -2.14 1.34 8.32
C ASP A 87 -2.29 1.94 6.92
N VAL A 88 -1.27 2.65 6.45
CA VAL A 88 -1.24 3.20 5.10
C VAL A 88 -0.82 2.13 4.10
N ALA A 89 -1.61 1.99 3.07
CA ALA A 89 -1.39 1.06 1.97
C ALA A 89 -1.83 1.67 0.63
N GLY A 90 -1.29 1.19 -0.48
CA GLY A 90 -1.68 1.72 -1.78
C GLY A 90 -0.89 1.14 -2.93
N LYS A 91 -1.19 1.62 -4.14
CA LYS A 91 -0.52 1.20 -5.37
C LYS A 91 -0.37 2.38 -6.33
N THR A 92 0.81 2.50 -6.92
CA THR A 92 1.07 3.42 -8.03
C THR A 92 0.53 2.85 -9.35
N GLY A 93 0.10 3.73 -10.24
CA GLY A 93 -0.19 3.43 -11.63
C GLY A 93 0.52 4.42 -12.54
N SER A 94 0.98 3.95 -13.69
CA SER A 94 1.59 4.81 -14.72
C SER A 94 1.31 4.19 -16.08
N THR A 95 0.90 5.01 -17.03
CA THR A 95 0.79 4.57 -18.42
C THR A 95 2.14 4.61 -19.12
N ASN A 96 2.26 3.88 -20.23
CA ASN A 96 3.38 4.01 -21.12
C ASN A 96 3.51 5.48 -21.59
N ASP A 97 4.72 5.93 -21.88
CA ASP A 97 5.02 7.32 -22.29
C ASP A 97 4.67 8.38 -21.23
N HIS A 98 4.44 7.98 -19.96
CA HIS A 98 4.14 8.89 -18.84
C HIS A 98 2.97 9.86 -19.15
N ARG A 99 1.86 9.36 -19.69
CA ARG A 99 0.68 10.17 -20.00
C ARG A 99 -0.25 10.32 -18.82
N ASP A 100 -0.35 9.27 -17.99
CA ASP A 100 -1.15 9.24 -16.77
C ASP A 100 -0.31 8.76 -15.60
N ALA A 101 -0.45 9.43 -14.49
CA ALA A 101 0.16 9.07 -13.23
C ALA A 101 -0.93 8.90 -12.16
N TRP A 102 -0.94 7.76 -11.49
CA TRP A 102 -1.95 7.40 -10.49
C TRP A 102 -1.30 7.02 -9.16
N PHE A 103 -1.98 7.34 -8.09
CA PHE A 103 -1.81 6.68 -6.81
C PHE A 103 -3.17 6.46 -6.17
N SER A 104 -3.50 5.20 -5.90
CA SER A 104 -4.69 4.81 -5.15
C SER A 104 -4.26 4.15 -3.86
N GLY A 105 -4.79 4.62 -2.73
CA GLY A 105 -4.40 4.11 -1.43
C GLY A 105 -5.41 4.42 -0.35
N PHE A 106 -5.17 3.87 0.83
CA PHE A 106 -6.01 4.06 1.99
C PHE A 106 -5.20 4.16 3.28
N GLY A 107 -5.83 4.67 4.33
CA GLY A 107 -5.35 4.71 5.69
C GLY A 107 -6.50 5.10 6.62
N GLY A 108 -6.55 4.51 7.81
CA GLY A 108 -7.72 4.69 8.68
C GLY A 108 -9.02 4.40 7.94
N PRO A 109 -10.04 5.26 8.05
CA PRO A 109 -11.32 5.08 7.39
C PRO A 109 -11.40 5.63 5.95
N TYR A 110 -10.30 6.15 5.39
CA TYR A 110 -10.31 6.86 4.11
C TYR A 110 -9.64 6.05 3.00
N VAL A 111 -10.29 6.05 1.84
CA VAL A 111 -9.75 5.59 0.55
C VAL A 111 -9.67 6.79 -0.37
N THR A 112 -8.51 7.02 -0.97
CA THR A 112 -8.27 8.18 -1.84
C THR A 112 -7.51 7.75 -3.07
N THR A 113 -7.93 8.28 -4.22
CA THR A 113 -7.24 8.12 -5.49
C THR A 113 -6.85 9.48 -6.04
N VAL A 114 -5.62 9.61 -6.48
CA VAL A 114 -5.10 10.78 -7.19
C VAL A 114 -4.72 10.38 -8.59
N TRP A 115 -5.15 11.17 -9.55
CA TRP A 115 -4.77 11.10 -10.94
C TRP A 115 -4.16 12.42 -11.38
N VAL A 116 -3.09 12.33 -12.13
CA VAL A 116 -2.45 13.44 -12.82
C VAL A 116 -2.32 13.06 -14.28
N GLY A 117 -2.86 13.89 -15.14
CA GLY A 117 -2.89 13.68 -16.59
C GLY A 117 -3.15 14.98 -17.33
N ARG A 118 -3.14 14.92 -18.65
CA ARG A 118 -3.47 16.03 -19.54
C ARG A 118 -4.69 15.69 -20.36
N ASP A 119 -5.58 16.67 -20.57
CA ASP A 119 -6.81 16.49 -21.36
C ASP A 119 -6.51 16.16 -22.83
N ASP A 120 -5.37 16.60 -23.36
CA ASP A 120 -4.89 16.31 -24.70
C ASP A 120 -4.14 14.97 -24.80
N PHE A 121 -4.09 14.20 -23.71
CA PHE A 121 -3.41 12.91 -23.60
C PHE A 121 -1.93 12.94 -24.03
N GLN A 122 -1.27 14.08 -23.92
CA GLN A 122 0.16 14.21 -24.14
C GLN A 122 0.96 13.76 -22.90
N SER A 123 2.25 13.44 -23.09
CA SER A 123 3.12 13.06 -22.00
C SER A 123 3.21 14.15 -20.93
N LEU A 124 3.23 13.73 -19.66
CA LEU A 124 3.50 14.61 -18.51
C LEU A 124 4.97 15.04 -18.44
N GLY A 125 5.84 14.36 -19.15
CA GLY A 125 7.27 14.61 -19.16
C GLY A 125 8.10 13.40 -18.76
N TYR A 126 9.41 13.55 -18.88
CA TYR A 126 10.36 12.47 -18.58
C TYR A 126 10.30 12.09 -17.10
N ARG A 127 10.07 10.79 -16.84
CA ARG A 127 9.99 10.18 -15.50
C ARG A 127 8.83 10.70 -14.61
N GLU A 128 7.78 11.26 -15.18
CA GLU A 128 6.57 11.64 -14.44
C GLU A 128 5.62 10.44 -14.30
N TYR A 129 5.91 9.58 -13.33
CA TYR A 129 5.13 8.38 -13.00
C TYR A 129 4.35 8.56 -11.69
N GLY A 130 3.46 7.62 -11.37
CA GLY A 130 2.54 7.72 -10.24
C GLY A 130 3.21 8.00 -8.89
N GLY A 131 4.37 7.40 -8.62
CA GLY A 131 5.13 7.63 -7.39
C GLY A 131 5.75 9.03 -7.29
N LYS A 132 5.88 9.76 -8.41
CA LYS A 132 6.48 11.10 -8.47
C LYS A 132 5.44 12.20 -8.64
N ALA A 133 4.45 12.02 -9.52
CA ALA A 133 3.47 13.05 -9.81
C ALA A 133 2.21 12.95 -8.93
N ALA A 134 1.66 11.74 -8.72
CA ALA A 134 0.40 11.56 -8.00
C ALA A 134 0.59 11.33 -6.48
N LEU A 135 1.59 10.55 -6.09
CA LEU A 135 1.82 10.19 -4.69
C LEU A 135 2.07 11.40 -3.76
N PRO A 136 2.83 12.44 -4.11
CA PRO A 136 3.00 13.60 -3.24
C PRO A 136 1.68 14.32 -2.93
N ILE A 137 0.79 14.47 -3.91
CA ILE A 137 -0.54 15.07 -3.75
C ILE A 137 -1.38 14.21 -2.81
N TRP A 138 -1.34 12.89 -2.98
CA TRP A 138 -2.03 11.94 -2.12
C TRP A 138 -1.53 12.03 -0.67
N ILE A 139 -0.23 12.16 -0.46
CA ILE A 139 0.37 12.31 0.88
C ILE A 139 -0.13 13.58 1.57
N GLU A 140 -0.14 14.71 0.88
CA GLU A 140 -0.61 15.98 1.46
C GLU A 140 -2.09 15.91 1.85
N TYR A 141 -2.94 15.34 0.99
CA TYR A 141 -4.34 15.10 1.30
C TYR A 141 -4.49 14.19 2.53
N MET A 142 -3.83 13.03 2.54
CA MET A 142 -3.96 12.06 3.63
C MET A 142 -3.35 12.56 4.94
N ARG A 143 -2.36 13.45 4.90
CA ARG A 143 -1.82 14.10 6.10
C ARG A 143 -2.90 14.86 6.86
N VAL A 144 -3.77 15.54 6.14
CA VAL A 144 -4.91 16.27 6.73
C VAL A 144 -6.04 15.33 7.10
N ALA A 145 -6.42 14.45 6.21
CA ALA A 145 -7.56 13.52 6.41
C ALA A 145 -7.34 12.55 7.59
N LEU A 146 -6.10 12.10 7.78
CA LEU A 146 -5.73 11.15 8.84
C LEU A 146 -5.38 11.82 10.17
N LYS A 147 -5.39 13.16 10.23
CA LYS A 147 -5.15 13.88 11.47
C LYS A 147 -6.19 13.44 12.50
N ASP A 148 -5.69 13.10 13.69
CA ASP A 148 -6.51 12.65 14.83
C ASP A 148 -7.31 11.35 14.59
N GLN A 149 -7.10 10.66 13.46
CA GLN A 149 -7.70 9.36 13.20
C GLN A 149 -6.88 8.24 13.87
N PRO A 150 -7.52 7.29 14.53
CA PRO A 150 -6.84 6.13 15.10
C PRO A 150 -6.16 5.32 13.98
N ILE A 151 -5.03 4.69 14.33
CA ILE A 151 -4.36 3.76 13.42
C ILE A 151 -5.17 2.47 13.35
N ALA A 152 -5.58 2.06 12.16
CA ALA A 152 -6.33 0.83 11.94
C ALA A 152 -5.42 -0.39 12.10
N THR A 153 -5.86 -1.36 12.91
CA THR A 153 -5.15 -2.63 13.08
C THR A 153 -5.63 -3.64 12.04
N ASN A 154 -4.70 -4.20 11.27
CA ASN A 154 -5.01 -5.30 10.36
C ASN A 154 -4.78 -6.63 11.06
N ILE A 155 -5.84 -7.23 11.58
CA ILE A 155 -5.80 -8.51 12.28
C ILE A 155 -6.00 -9.64 11.26
N PRO A 156 -5.10 -10.65 11.22
CA PRO A 156 -5.26 -11.78 10.32
C PRO A 156 -6.56 -12.54 10.67
N PRO A 157 -7.40 -12.85 9.66
CA PRO A 157 -8.57 -13.71 9.89
C PRO A 157 -8.18 -15.11 10.32
N ASP A 158 -9.15 -15.84 10.87
CA ASP A 158 -8.98 -17.26 11.21
C ASP A 158 -8.58 -18.08 9.97
N GLY A 159 -7.80 -19.15 10.20
CA GLY A 159 -7.30 -20.01 9.12
C GLY A 159 -6.10 -19.42 8.36
N MET A 160 -5.39 -18.46 8.95
CA MET A 160 -4.11 -17.95 8.44
C MET A 160 -2.96 -18.30 9.37
N VAL A 161 -1.81 -18.61 8.80
CA VAL A 161 -0.58 -18.96 9.49
C VAL A 161 0.52 -17.96 9.19
N LYS A 162 1.22 -17.55 10.23
CA LYS A 162 2.39 -16.66 10.10
C LYS A 162 3.60 -17.47 9.61
N VAL A 163 4.22 -17.01 8.54
CA VAL A 163 5.39 -17.63 7.93
C VAL A 163 6.51 -16.62 7.68
N ALA A 164 7.73 -17.09 7.55
CA ALA A 164 8.86 -16.32 7.02
C ALA A 164 9.08 -16.75 5.56
N VAL A 165 9.15 -15.77 4.66
CA VAL A 165 9.29 -15.99 3.21
C VAL A 165 10.57 -15.31 2.72
N GLY A 166 11.39 -16.04 1.97
CA GLY A 166 12.60 -15.52 1.34
C GLY A 166 12.34 -14.75 0.06
N ALA A 167 13.38 -14.17 -0.51
CA ALA A 167 13.31 -13.32 -1.71
C ALA A 167 12.76 -14.07 -2.95
N GLY A 168 12.92 -15.38 -3.03
CA GLY A 168 12.37 -16.23 -4.09
C GLY A 168 11.00 -16.82 -3.79
N GLY A 169 10.30 -16.36 -2.72
CA GLY A 169 9.01 -16.90 -2.33
C GLY A 169 9.06 -18.19 -1.51
N GLN A 170 10.26 -18.74 -1.29
CA GLN A 170 10.42 -19.97 -0.50
C GLN A 170 10.17 -19.74 0.98
N LEU A 171 9.59 -20.74 1.64
CA LEU A 171 9.45 -20.73 3.10
C LEU A 171 10.84 -20.81 3.76
N LEU A 172 11.06 -19.96 4.72
CA LEU A 172 12.27 -19.97 5.55
C LEU A 172 11.96 -20.57 6.93
N PRO A 173 12.94 -21.25 7.55
CA PRO A 173 12.83 -21.60 8.96
C PRO A 173 12.61 -20.33 9.79
N THR A 174 11.75 -20.41 10.80
CA THR A 174 11.37 -19.28 11.68
C THR A 174 12.56 -18.63 12.40
N SER A 175 13.70 -19.29 12.45
CA SER A 175 14.95 -18.79 13.03
C SER A 175 15.87 -18.08 12.03
N THR A 176 15.52 -18.05 10.74
CA THR A 176 16.40 -17.49 9.70
C THR A 176 16.24 -15.97 9.63
N ALA A 177 17.34 -15.24 9.84
CA ALA A 177 17.36 -13.81 9.61
C ALA A 177 17.27 -13.49 8.11
N GLY A 178 16.49 -12.48 7.74
CA GLY A 178 16.43 -11.94 6.38
C GLY A 178 15.18 -12.29 5.57
N GLY A 179 14.21 -13.02 6.14
CA GLY A 179 12.90 -13.24 5.52
C GLY A 179 11.91 -12.13 5.79
N ILE A 180 10.88 -12.05 4.96
CA ILE A 180 9.70 -11.23 5.15
C ILE A 180 8.69 -12.04 5.94
N THR A 181 8.10 -11.44 6.97
CA THR A 181 6.99 -12.07 7.69
C THR A 181 5.69 -11.84 6.93
N GLU A 182 5.03 -12.92 6.55
CA GLU A 182 3.73 -12.93 5.89
C GLU A 182 2.73 -13.84 6.57
N TYR A 183 1.46 -13.68 6.21
CA TYR A 183 0.40 -14.59 6.61
C TYR A 183 -0.17 -15.28 5.38
N VAL A 184 -0.12 -16.61 5.37
CA VAL A 184 -0.67 -17.45 4.31
C VAL A 184 -1.87 -18.23 4.82
N LYS A 185 -2.74 -18.67 3.95
CA LYS A 185 -3.83 -19.57 4.33
C LYS A 185 -3.24 -20.92 4.74
N THR A 186 -3.83 -21.58 5.72
CA THR A 186 -3.34 -22.86 6.22
C THR A 186 -3.26 -23.90 5.11
N GLU A 187 -4.25 -23.94 4.22
CA GLU A 187 -4.28 -24.84 3.05
C GLU A 187 -3.18 -24.53 2.01
N ASP A 188 -2.77 -23.27 1.89
CA ASP A 188 -1.68 -22.88 0.99
C ASP A 188 -0.30 -23.25 1.56
N LEU A 189 -0.17 -23.32 2.88
CA LEU A 189 1.08 -23.69 3.54
C LEU A 189 1.54 -25.10 3.14
N GLU A 190 0.61 -26.06 3.11
CA GLU A 190 0.92 -27.45 2.70
C GLU A 190 1.40 -27.50 1.25
N ARG A 191 0.77 -26.73 0.37
CA ARG A 191 1.19 -26.61 -1.03
C ARG A 191 2.59 -25.99 -1.14
N MET A 192 2.86 -24.90 -0.45
CA MET A 192 4.18 -24.25 -0.45
C MET A 192 5.28 -25.15 0.10
N GLN A 193 4.98 -26.01 1.07
CA GLN A 193 5.94 -27.01 1.60
C GLN A 193 6.24 -28.11 0.59
N ASN A 194 5.25 -28.54 -0.18
CA ASN A 194 5.40 -29.58 -1.19
C ASN A 194 6.12 -29.07 -2.45
N GLU A 195 5.92 -27.79 -2.82
CA GLU A 195 6.61 -27.17 -3.98
C GLU A 195 8.14 -27.03 -3.77
N VAL A 196 8.61 -27.01 -2.54
CA VAL A 196 10.06 -26.99 -2.22
C VAL A 196 10.76 -28.30 -2.59
N ASP A 197 10.01 -29.41 -2.75
CA ASP A 197 10.54 -30.73 -3.08
C ASP A 197 10.69 -30.98 -4.60
N TYR A 198 10.10 -30.14 -5.44
CA TYR A 198 10.31 -30.19 -6.88
C TYR A 198 11.40 -29.19 -7.29
N GLY A 199 12.65 -29.68 -7.30
CA GLY A 199 13.82 -28.93 -7.76
C GLY A 199 13.66 -28.32 -9.17
N PRO A 200 14.60 -27.48 -9.65
CA PRO A 200 14.43 -26.52 -10.76
C PRO A 200 14.39 -27.15 -12.16
N GLN A 201 13.55 -28.15 -12.41
CA GLN A 201 13.50 -28.87 -13.69
C GLN A 201 12.30 -28.57 -14.61
N GLN A 202 11.42 -27.63 -14.29
CA GLN A 202 10.26 -27.35 -15.17
C GLN A 202 10.04 -25.90 -15.60
N GLN A 203 10.97 -24.98 -15.32
CA GLN A 203 10.86 -23.59 -15.78
C GLN A 203 11.34 -23.34 -17.23
N SER A 204 11.80 -24.35 -17.96
CA SER A 204 12.38 -24.15 -19.30
C SER A 204 11.41 -24.39 -20.49
N GLN A 205 10.12 -24.58 -20.26
CA GLN A 205 9.17 -24.82 -21.38
C GLN A 205 8.07 -23.74 -21.51
N ASP A 206 7.93 -22.83 -20.55
CA ASP A 206 6.87 -21.81 -20.62
C ASP A 206 7.39 -20.38 -20.98
N GLU A 207 8.70 -20.20 -21.19
CA GLU A 207 9.26 -18.89 -21.57
C GLU A 207 9.05 -18.54 -23.05
N GLU A 208 8.65 -19.48 -23.92
CA GLU A 208 8.37 -19.16 -25.33
C GLU A 208 6.95 -18.60 -25.59
N ALA A 209 6.08 -18.52 -24.58
CA ALA A 209 4.69 -18.11 -24.77
C ALA A 209 4.40 -16.61 -24.53
N PHE A 210 5.37 -15.81 -24.08
CA PHE A 210 5.15 -14.39 -23.71
C PHE A 210 5.83 -13.35 -24.61
N ASP A 211 6.36 -13.75 -25.75
CA ASP A 211 7.03 -12.84 -26.70
C ASP A 211 6.12 -12.33 -27.83
N ILE A 212 4.80 -12.30 -27.59
CA ILE A 212 3.83 -11.69 -28.51
C ILE A 212 2.97 -10.70 -27.71
N PHE A 213 3.51 -9.49 -27.45
CA PHE A 213 2.72 -8.23 -27.40
C PHE A 213 3.68 -7.04 -27.25
#